data_f8251a296cdb49dca2fd0c07023002d9
#
_entry.id   f8251a296cdb49dca2fd0c07023002d9
#
_cell.length_a   1.000
_cell.length_b   1.000
_cell.length_c   1.000
_cell.angle_alpha   90.00
_cell.angle_beta   90.00
_cell.angle_gamma   90.00
#
_symmetry.space_group_name_H-M   'P 1'
#
loop_
_entity.id
_entity.type
_entity.pdbx_description
1 polymer ?
#
loop_
_entity_poly.entity_id
_entity_poly.type
_entity_poly.pdbx_seq_one_letter_code
_entity_poly.pdbx_strand_id
1 'polypeptide(L)'
;MPMNKLLDDMLSRDPMRVWSASGALIHLWDRTVLDMFAARLGDMQRATKDVALGGAVFPNAVHLNFAFRRLAFHRDTRQCLCALYPAYLMYNPQREQKAGNVSIHTVSPAEGGWGEDIGCTCCRCGTRFKVEERESHYTWWGWQALPRPG
;
A
#
# COMPACT_ATOMS: atom_id res chain seq x y z
N MET A 1 -12.87 -3.91 -9.88
CA MET A 1 -13.26 -2.57 -10.35
C MET A 1 -12.74 -2.38 -11.76
N PRO A 2 -13.58 -1.95 -12.71
CA PRO A 2 -13.09 -1.70 -14.06
C PRO A 2 -11.99 -0.65 -14.08
N MET A 3 -10.98 -0.89 -14.87
CA MET A 3 -9.78 -0.07 -15.00
C MET A 3 -10.10 1.38 -15.40
N ASN A 4 -11.02 1.54 -16.38
CA ASN A 4 -11.43 2.86 -16.85
C ASN A 4 -12.12 3.67 -15.75
N LYS A 5 -12.97 3.03 -14.94
CA LYS A 5 -13.62 3.71 -13.82
C LYS A 5 -12.62 4.19 -12.79
N LEU A 6 -11.61 3.38 -12.47
CA LEU A 6 -10.58 3.76 -11.50
C LEU A 6 -9.79 4.97 -12.00
N LEU A 7 -9.42 4.98 -13.28
CA LEU A 7 -8.73 6.14 -13.88
C LEU A 7 -9.64 7.37 -13.89
N ASP A 8 -10.90 7.23 -14.27
CA ASP A 8 -11.86 8.32 -14.26
C ASP A 8 -12.02 8.92 -12.87
N ASP A 9 -12.07 8.07 -11.83
CA ASP A 9 -12.14 8.52 -10.45
C ASP A 9 -10.89 9.32 -10.05
N MET A 10 -9.70 8.87 -10.44
CA MET A 10 -8.44 9.58 -10.18
C MET A 10 -8.36 10.94 -10.88
N LEU A 11 -9.01 11.08 -12.04
CA LEU A 11 -9.00 12.32 -12.81
C LEU A 11 -10.22 13.22 -12.53
N SER A 12 -11.14 12.76 -11.68
CA SER A 12 -12.44 13.39 -11.46
C SER A 12 -12.40 14.73 -10.72
N ARG A 13 -11.33 15.00 -9.96
CA ARG A 13 -11.18 16.12 -9.02
C ARG A 13 -12.19 16.08 -7.86
N ASP A 14 -12.97 15.02 -7.73
CA ASP A 14 -13.88 14.80 -6.60
C ASP A 14 -13.12 14.17 -5.45
N PRO A 15 -13.07 14.80 -4.25
CA PRO A 15 -12.25 14.28 -3.13
C PRO A 15 -12.59 12.86 -2.72
N MET A 16 -13.85 12.48 -2.68
CA MET A 16 -14.27 11.12 -2.29
C MET A 16 -13.89 10.08 -3.34
N ARG A 17 -14.06 10.40 -4.61
CA ARG A 17 -13.67 9.50 -5.70
C ARG A 17 -12.17 9.33 -5.77
N VAL A 18 -11.41 10.40 -5.62
CA VAL A 18 -9.93 10.36 -5.60
C VAL A 18 -9.45 9.54 -4.41
N TRP A 19 -9.99 9.76 -3.22
CA TRP A 19 -9.62 9.01 -2.03
C TRP A 19 -9.88 7.51 -2.19
N SER A 20 -11.06 7.14 -2.66
CA SER A 20 -11.43 5.74 -2.91
C SER A 20 -10.51 5.07 -3.95
N ALA A 21 -10.22 5.78 -5.04
CA ALA A 21 -9.33 5.29 -6.09
C ALA A 21 -7.89 5.13 -5.59
N SER A 22 -7.42 6.04 -4.73
CA SER A 22 -6.09 5.92 -4.11
C SER A 22 -5.95 4.62 -3.33
N GLY A 23 -6.98 4.26 -2.55
CA GLY A 23 -7.01 3.01 -1.81
C GLY A 23 -6.93 1.79 -2.73
N ALA A 24 -7.62 1.82 -3.85
CA ALA A 24 -7.56 0.73 -4.84
C ALA A 24 -6.17 0.62 -5.48
N LEU A 25 -5.55 1.74 -5.84
CA LEU A 25 -4.21 1.75 -6.45
C LEU A 25 -3.15 1.18 -5.51
N ILE A 26 -3.25 1.44 -4.22
CA ILE A 26 -2.31 0.94 -3.21
C ILE A 26 -2.30 -0.59 -3.17
N HIS A 27 -3.39 -1.24 -3.54
CA HIS A 27 -3.54 -2.69 -3.51
C HIS A 27 -3.42 -3.38 -4.88
N LEU A 28 -3.07 -2.65 -5.94
CA LEU A 28 -2.87 -3.24 -7.26
C LEU A 28 -1.56 -4.00 -7.35
N TRP A 29 -1.63 -5.24 -7.88
CA TRP A 29 -0.46 -6.09 -8.13
C TRP A 29 -0.35 -6.56 -9.59
N ASP A 30 -1.41 -6.44 -10.37
CA ASP A 30 -1.39 -6.79 -11.80
C ASP A 30 -0.44 -5.86 -12.56
N ARG A 31 0.60 -6.43 -13.14
CA ARG A 31 1.67 -5.66 -13.78
C ARG A 31 1.18 -4.87 -14.99
N THR A 32 0.29 -5.45 -15.79
CA THR A 32 -0.27 -4.77 -16.96
C THR A 32 -1.08 -3.54 -16.54
N VAL A 33 -1.89 -3.68 -15.49
CA VAL A 33 -2.68 -2.58 -14.95
C VAL A 33 -1.77 -1.52 -14.35
N LEU A 34 -0.76 -1.94 -13.60
CA LEU A 34 0.23 -1.01 -13.02
C LEU A 34 0.97 -0.22 -14.10
N ASP A 35 1.38 -0.87 -15.20
CA ASP A 35 2.03 -0.21 -16.33
C ASP A 35 1.14 0.88 -16.92
N MET A 36 -0.15 0.59 -17.07
CA MET A 36 -1.10 1.55 -17.63
C MET A 36 -1.28 2.77 -16.72
N PHE A 37 -1.44 2.55 -15.40
CA PHE A 37 -1.56 3.68 -14.47
C PHE A 37 -0.25 4.45 -14.35
N ALA A 38 0.89 3.77 -14.36
CA ALA A 38 2.20 4.44 -14.33
C ALA A 38 2.40 5.36 -15.53
N ALA A 39 1.91 4.96 -16.71
CA ALA A 39 1.95 5.78 -17.92
C ALA A 39 1.09 7.05 -17.79
N ARG A 40 0.08 7.05 -16.91
CA ARG A 40 -0.83 8.17 -16.68
C ARG A 40 -0.52 8.92 -15.37
N LEU A 41 0.62 8.62 -14.73
CA LEU A 41 0.98 9.19 -13.43
C LEU A 41 0.99 10.72 -13.46
N GLY A 42 1.59 11.32 -14.46
CA GLY A 42 1.65 12.78 -14.58
C GLY A 42 0.26 13.44 -14.69
N ASP A 43 -0.65 12.81 -15.44
CA ASP A 43 -2.02 13.29 -15.58
C ASP A 43 -2.75 13.25 -14.24
N MET A 44 -2.60 12.15 -13.50
CA MET A 44 -3.21 12.00 -12.18
C MET A 44 -2.65 12.99 -11.17
N GLN A 45 -1.34 13.23 -11.20
CA GLN A 45 -0.71 14.21 -10.33
C GLN A 45 -1.24 15.63 -10.60
N ARG A 46 -1.39 16.00 -11.87
CA ARG A 46 -1.94 17.31 -12.25
C ARG A 46 -3.40 17.45 -11.83
N ALA A 47 -4.21 16.41 -12.05
CA ALA A 47 -5.63 16.44 -11.72
C ALA A 47 -5.90 16.53 -10.21
N THR A 48 -4.98 16.03 -9.37
CA THR A 48 -5.16 15.96 -7.91
C THR A 48 -4.44 17.06 -7.15
N LYS A 49 -3.64 17.88 -7.82
CA LYS A 49 -2.76 18.88 -7.20
C LYS A 49 -3.49 19.79 -6.21
N ASP A 50 -4.70 20.25 -6.55
CA ASP A 50 -5.45 21.21 -5.76
C ASP A 50 -6.66 20.57 -5.06
N VAL A 51 -6.75 19.24 -5.03
CA VAL A 51 -7.87 18.53 -4.41
C VAL A 51 -7.62 18.35 -2.92
N ALA A 52 -8.50 18.91 -2.10
CA ALA A 52 -8.42 18.77 -0.64
C ALA A 52 -9.10 17.47 -0.22
N LEU A 53 -8.34 16.49 0.25
CA LEU A 53 -8.86 15.17 0.60
C LEU A 53 -9.32 15.04 2.05
N GLY A 54 -8.89 15.96 2.94
CA GLY A 54 -9.28 15.93 4.35
C GLY A 54 -8.53 14.89 5.18
N GLY A 55 -9.16 14.42 6.24
CA GLY A 55 -8.62 13.47 7.20
C GLY A 55 -8.28 14.13 8.54
N ALA A 56 -8.84 13.60 9.65
CA ALA A 56 -8.73 14.22 10.97
C ALA A 56 -7.49 13.76 11.75
N VAL A 57 -7.21 12.45 11.76
CA VAL A 57 -6.11 11.85 12.51
C VAL A 57 -4.95 11.50 11.58
N PHE A 58 -5.28 11.04 10.38
CA PHE A 58 -4.31 10.65 9.37
C PHE A 58 -4.71 11.32 8.06
N PRO A 59 -3.90 12.27 7.54
CA PRO A 59 -4.28 13.02 6.33
C PRO A 59 -4.52 12.08 5.14
N ASN A 60 -5.66 12.20 4.48
CA ASN A 60 -6.00 11.35 3.33
C ASN A 60 -5.03 11.55 2.15
N ALA A 61 -4.34 12.68 2.08
CA ALA A 61 -3.29 12.93 1.09
C ALA A 61 -2.12 11.93 1.21
N VAL A 62 -1.87 11.36 2.39
CA VAL A 62 -0.82 10.35 2.58
C VAL A 62 -1.10 9.12 1.73
N HIS A 63 -2.36 8.70 1.64
CA HIS A 63 -2.77 7.55 0.81
C HIS A 63 -2.54 7.84 -0.68
N LEU A 64 -2.94 9.03 -1.13
CA LEU A 64 -2.74 9.44 -2.52
C LEU A 64 -1.26 9.52 -2.88
N ASN A 65 -0.45 10.16 -2.03
CA ASN A 65 0.98 10.29 -2.26
C ASN A 65 1.67 8.93 -2.29
N PHE A 66 1.27 8.01 -1.43
CA PHE A 66 1.81 6.66 -1.44
C PHE A 66 1.41 5.89 -2.71
N ALA A 67 0.15 6.04 -3.16
CA ALA A 67 -0.30 5.44 -4.42
C ALA A 67 0.59 5.90 -5.60
N PHE A 68 0.89 7.19 -5.68
CA PHE A 68 1.78 7.72 -6.71
C PHE A 68 3.21 7.22 -6.56
N ARG A 69 3.72 7.16 -5.35
CA ARG A 69 5.05 6.59 -5.06
C ARG A 69 5.14 5.14 -5.54
N ARG A 70 4.09 4.38 -5.31
CA ARG A 70 4.01 2.96 -5.70
C ARG A 70 4.04 2.79 -7.22
N LEU A 71 3.31 3.64 -7.93
CA LEU A 71 3.33 3.64 -9.41
C LEU A 71 4.71 4.04 -9.96
N ALA A 72 5.32 5.07 -9.37
CA ALA A 72 6.66 5.49 -9.78
C ALA A 72 7.70 4.40 -9.49
N PHE A 73 7.62 3.74 -8.34
CA PHE A 73 8.50 2.62 -7.98
C PHE A 73 8.37 1.47 -8.99
N HIS A 74 7.15 1.13 -9.35
CA HIS A 74 6.88 0.10 -10.36
C HIS A 74 7.47 0.46 -11.72
N ARG A 75 7.30 1.73 -12.14
CA ARG A 75 7.83 2.22 -13.42
C ARG A 75 9.35 2.24 -13.45
N ASP A 76 9.98 2.70 -12.37
CA ASP A 76 11.39 3.08 -12.34
C ASP A 76 12.31 1.97 -11.85
N THR A 77 11.76 0.89 -11.26
CA THR A 77 12.55 -0.22 -10.74
C THR A 77 12.02 -1.56 -11.23
N ARG A 78 12.83 -2.61 -11.05
CA ARG A 78 12.39 -4.00 -11.26
C ARG A 78 12.20 -4.74 -9.95
N GLN A 79 12.25 -4.03 -8.84
CA GLN A 79 12.10 -4.61 -7.52
C GLN A 79 10.64 -4.99 -7.27
N CYS A 80 10.44 -6.03 -6.45
CA CYS A 80 9.11 -6.41 -6.01
C CYS A 80 8.47 -5.27 -5.21
N LEU A 81 7.18 -5.03 -5.45
CA LEU A 81 6.44 -4.00 -4.72
C LEU A 81 6.41 -4.21 -3.20
N CYS A 82 6.69 -5.42 -2.73
CA CYS A 82 6.81 -5.68 -1.29
C CYS A 82 7.90 -4.85 -0.61
N ALA A 83 8.87 -4.33 -1.38
CA ALA A 83 9.87 -3.41 -0.86
C ALA A 83 9.25 -2.11 -0.30
N LEU A 84 8.02 -1.79 -0.67
CA LEU A 84 7.31 -0.60 -0.18
C LEU A 84 6.47 -0.86 1.08
N TYR A 85 6.31 -2.10 1.52
CA TYR A 85 5.58 -2.37 2.75
C TYR A 85 6.09 -1.54 3.95
N PRO A 86 7.41 -1.40 4.17
CA PRO A 86 7.90 -0.58 5.27
C PRO A 86 7.59 0.91 5.16
N ALA A 87 7.21 1.38 3.99
CA ALA A 87 6.97 2.81 3.73
C ALA A 87 5.54 3.25 4.03
N TYR A 88 4.66 2.33 4.44
CA TYR A 88 3.24 2.63 4.61
C TYR A 88 2.65 1.82 5.76
N LEU A 89 1.96 2.48 6.69
CA LEU A 89 1.51 1.86 7.93
C LEU A 89 0.15 1.16 7.84
N MET A 90 -0.50 1.19 6.68
CA MET A 90 -1.86 0.68 6.51
C MET A 90 -1.93 -0.67 5.79
N TYR A 91 -0.81 -1.34 5.55
CA TYR A 91 -0.84 -2.70 5.00
C TYR A 91 -1.07 -3.73 6.10
N ASN A 92 -2.28 -4.27 6.16
CA ASN A 92 -2.64 -5.33 7.10
C ASN A 92 -2.14 -6.69 6.56
N PRO A 93 -1.23 -7.39 7.26
CA PRO A 93 -0.68 -8.65 6.75
C PRO A 93 -1.73 -9.74 6.56
N GLN A 94 -2.78 -9.79 7.35
CA GLN A 94 -3.87 -10.75 7.16
C GLN A 94 -4.62 -10.49 5.85
N ARG A 95 -4.85 -9.23 5.50
CA ARG A 95 -5.47 -8.86 4.22
C ARG A 95 -4.55 -9.17 3.05
N GLU A 96 -3.25 -8.92 3.21
CA GLU A 96 -2.25 -9.25 2.19
C GLU A 96 -2.14 -10.75 1.98
N GLN A 97 -2.25 -11.55 3.03
CA GLN A 97 -2.30 -13.00 2.92
C GLN A 97 -3.56 -13.47 2.18
N LYS A 98 -4.69 -12.91 2.53
CA LYS A 98 -5.97 -13.25 1.87
C LYS A 98 -5.94 -12.93 0.38
N ALA A 99 -5.24 -11.85 0.00
CA ALA A 99 -5.06 -11.46 -1.38
C ALA A 99 -3.98 -12.29 -2.12
N GLY A 100 -3.26 -13.16 -1.41
CA GLY A 100 -2.23 -14.02 -2.01
C GLY A 100 -0.85 -13.36 -2.13
N ASN A 101 -0.64 -12.22 -1.48
CA ASN A 101 0.61 -11.47 -1.61
C ASN A 101 1.68 -11.91 -0.61
N VAL A 102 1.28 -12.36 0.57
CA VAL A 102 2.20 -12.88 1.59
C VAL A 102 1.66 -14.16 2.20
N SER A 103 2.55 -14.90 2.86
CA SER A 103 2.20 -16.07 3.66
C SER A 103 2.64 -15.80 5.09
N ILE A 104 1.68 -15.81 6.03
CA ILE A 104 1.96 -15.64 7.46
C ILE A 104 2.35 -16.98 8.04
N HIS A 105 3.43 -17.03 8.80
CA HIS A 105 3.89 -18.27 9.44
C HIS A 105 4.06 -18.16 10.95
N THR A 106 4.10 -16.96 11.52
CA THR A 106 4.11 -16.76 12.96
C THR A 106 3.24 -15.59 13.37
N VAL A 107 2.54 -15.75 14.48
CA VAL A 107 1.76 -14.67 15.13
C VAL A 107 1.98 -14.84 16.63
N SER A 108 2.42 -13.79 17.31
CA SER A 108 2.62 -13.81 18.75
C SER A 108 2.14 -12.50 19.36
N PRO A 109 1.65 -12.51 20.62
CA PRO A 109 1.28 -11.27 21.29
C PRO A 109 2.48 -10.34 21.40
N ALA A 110 2.22 -9.04 21.21
CA ALA A 110 3.23 -8.02 21.45
C ALA A 110 3.60 -7.97 22.92
N GLU A 111 4.86 -7.64 23.21
CA GLU A 111 5.28 -7.33 24.56
C GLU A 111 4.43 -6.17 25.11
N GLY A 112 3.86 -6.36 26.30
CA GLY A 112 2.92 -5.38 26.86
C GLY A 112 1.46 -5.59 26.52
N GLY A 113 1.10 -6.56 25.66
CA GLY A 113 -0.27 -7.00 25.42
C GLY A 113 -1.12 -6.15 24.46
N TRP A 114 -0.52 -5.19 23.77
CA TRP A 114 -1.25 -4.32 22.83
C TRP A 114 -0.79 -4.58 21.39
N GLY A 115 -1.51 -5.45 20.70
CA GLY A 115 -1.21 -5.83 19.33
C GLY A 115 -0.47 -7.15 19.20
N GLU A 116 0.05 -7.41 18.01
CA GLU A 116 0.69 -8.67 17.67
C GLU A 116 1.97 -8.45 16.87
N ASP A 117 2.91 -9.38 17.01
CA ASP A 117 4.07 -9.47 16.14
C ASP A 117 3.86 -10.61 15.15
N ILE A 118 4.04 -10.33 13.87
CA ILE A 118 3.69 -11.23 12.78
C ILE A 118 4.92 -11.46 11.92
N GLY A 119 5.21 -12.74 11.64
CA GLY A 119 6.24 -13.11 10.67
C GLY A 119 5.59 -13.59 9.38
N CYS A 120 6.02 -13.04 8.25
CA CYS A 120 5.48 -13.43 6.96
C CYS A 120 6.53 -13.34 5.86
N THR A 121 6.19 -13.94 4.70
CA THR A 121 7.08 -14.00 3.53
C THR A 121 6.31 -13.55 2.31
N CYS A 122 6.92 -12.69 1.48
CA CYS A 122 6.34 -12.30 0.20
C CYS A 122 6.24 -13.52 -0.72
N CYS A 123 5.03 -13.79 -1.21
CA CYS A 123 4.79 -14.93 -2.11
C CYS A 123 5.41 -14.73 -3.48
N ARG A 124 5.81 -13.51 -3.84
CA ARG A 124 6.31 -13.18 -5.17
C ARG A 124 7.84 -13.22 -5.28
N CYS A 125 8.55 -12.79 -4.22
CA CYS A 125 10.01 -12.72 -4.27
C CYS A 125 10.72 -13.41 -3.10
N GLY A 126 9.97 -13.90 -2.11
CA GLY A 126 10.53 -14.63 -0.98
C GLY A 126 11.13 -13.76 0.13
N THR A 127 11.03 -12.44 0.04
CA THR A 127 11.48 -11.57 1.13
C THR A 127 10.67 -11.84 2.39
N ARG A 128 11.36 -12.01 3.51
CA ARG A 128 10.73 -12.22 4.81
C ARG A 128 10.58 -10.91 5.55
N PHE A 129 9.48 -10.78 6.28
CA PHE A 129 9.16 -9.58 7.05
C PHE A 129 8.79 -9.91 8.47
N LYS A 130 9.18 -9.03 9.38
CA LYS A 130 8.59 -8.90 10.70
C LYS A 130 7.61 -7.73 10.65
N VAL A 131 6.38 -7.94 11.12
CA VAL A 131 5.35 -6.91 11.14
C VAL A 131 4.91 -6.68 12.57
N GLU A 132 4.93 -5.44 13.02
CA GLU A 132 4.43 -5.05 14.33
C GLU A 132 3.04 -4.43 14.16
N GLU A 133 2.00 -5.13 14.62
CA GLU A 133 0.66 -4.57 14.71
C GLU A 133 0.54 -3.81 16.03
N ARG A 134 0.19 -2.54 15.95
CA ARG A 134 0.05 -1.68 17.12
C ARG A 134 -1.19 -0.80 16.98
N GLU A 135 -1.68 -0.32 18.10
CA GLU A 135 -2.83 0.54 18.16
C GLU A 135 -2.50 1.81 18.95
N SER A 136 -2.80 2.97 18.35
CA SER A 136 -2.76 4.26 19.01
C SER A 136 -4.10 4.95 18.79
N HIS A 137 -4.17 6.01 17.99
CA HIS A 137 -5.46 6.59 17.55
C HIS A 137 -6.12 5.75 16.44
N TYR A 138 -5.36 4.88 15.81
CA TYR A 138 -5.79 3.91 14.79
C TYR A 138 -4.85 2.70 14.86
N THR A 139 -5.27 1.57 14.27
CA THR A 139 -4.40 0.41 14.15
C THR A 139 -3.42 0.64 12.97
N TRP A 140 -2.14 0.35 13.20
CA TRP A 140 -1.11 0.46 12.18
C TRP A 140 -0.20 -0.76 12.20
N TRP A 141 0.49 -0.98 11.08
CA TRP A 141 1.39 -2.12 10.90
C TRP A 141 2.75 -1.61 10.42
N GLY A 142 3.77 -1.81 11.24
CA GLY A 142 5.14 -1.49 10.88
C GLY A 142 5.85 -2.71 10.32
N TRP A 143 6.20 -2.66 9.05
CA TRP A 143 6.88 -3.76 8.37
C TRP A 143 8.38 -3.54 8.36
N GLN A 144 9.13 -4.61 8.62
CA GLN A 144 10.59 -4.60 8.56
C GLN A 144 11.05 -5.81 7.74
N ALA A 145 11.77 -5.54 6.65
CA ALA A 145 12.37 -6.61 5.86
C ALA A 145 13.52 -7.24 6.65
N LEU A 146 13.55 -8.56 6.70
CA LEU A 146 14.60 -9.31 7.38
C LEU A 146 15.73 -9.63 6.39
N PRO A 147 16.98 -9.71 6.87
CA PRO A 147 18.09 -10.11 6.01
C PRO A 147 17.84 -11.49 5.40
N ARG A 148 18.23 -11.67 4.15
CA ARG A 148 18.22 -13.01 3.55
C ARG A 148 19.28 -13.86 4.23
N PRO A 149 19.00 -15.17 4.47
CA PRO A 149 20.05 -16.08 4.93
C PRO A 149 21.18 -16.06 3.91
N GLY A 150 22.36 -15.84 4.38
CA GLY A 150 23.57 -15.75 3.56
C GLY A 150 23.91 -17.04 2.84
#